data_1a010b7b09e399d265ac7776952aa256
#
_entry.id   1a010b7b09e399d265ac7776952aa256
#
_cell.length_a   1.000
_cell.length_b   1.000
_cell.length_c   1.000
_cell.angle_alpha   90.00
_cell.angle_beta   90.00
_cell.angle_gamma   90.00
#
_symmetry.space_group_name_H-M   'P 1'
#
loop_
_entity.id
_entity.type
_entity.pdbx_description
1 polymer ?
#
loop_
_entity_poly.entity_id
_entity_poly.type
_entity_poly.pdbx_seq_one_letter_code
_entity_poly.pdbx_strand_id
1 'polypeptide(L)'
;MHSIINSEAYPIHRYDDPQTLQLIATAQSELTSTGACHFPQFLSPFGLSACLQEALTLESQAHASNNQYTPYYREPDDTYPKGHPQNSTVRFAVRYVSRKLLSEDSPIRMLFEGDDLLTFIRDLLPGEPLYRYSDPRGSLNYTVMAWNDQLGWHFDACE
;
A
#
# COMPACT_ATOMS: atom_id res chain seq x y z
N MET A 1 -5.33 3.67 -25.45
CA MET A 1 -4.71 4.17 -24.21
C MET A 1 -4.22 2.94 -23.47
N HIS A 2 -2.95 2.88 -23.07
CA HIS A 2 -2.45 1.72 -22.32
C HIS A 2 -2.97 1.82 -20.88
N SER A 3 -3.62 0.76 -20.39
CA SER A 3 -4.13 0.70 -19.02
C SER A 3 -2.98 0.44 -18.02
N ILE A 4 -3.02 1.09 -16.87
CA ILE A 4 -2.09 0.83 -15.76
C ILE A 4 -2.33 -0.58 -15.20
N ILE A 5 -3.60 -0.97 -15.08
CA ILE A 5 -4.01 -2.32 -14.66
C ILE A 5 -3.99 -3.26 -15.86
N ASN A 6 -3.62 -4.50 -15.64
CA ASN A 6 -3.80 -5.59 -16.60
C ASN A 6 -5.29 -5.94 -16.71
N SER A 7 -6.04 -5.13 -17.47
CA SER A 7 -7.49 -5.23 -17.58
C SER A 7 -7.98 -6.46 -18.34
N GLU A 8 -7.10 -7.21 -18.98
CA GLU A 8 -7.42 -8.51 -19.58
C GLU A 8 -7.54 -9.60 -18.49
N ALA A 9 -6.57 -9.64 -17.57
CA ALA A 9 -6.58 -10.56 -16.45
C ALA A 9 -7.50 -10.09 -15.30
N TYR A 10 -7.63 -8.78 -15.12
CA TYR A 10 -8.36 -8.14 -14.01
C TYR A 10 -9.31 -7.06 -14.54
N PRO A 11 -10.47 -7.44 -15.10
CA PRO A 11 -11.43 -6.48 -15.68
C PRO A 11 -12.25 -5.74 -14.62
N ILE A 12 -11.61 -5.21 -13.58
CA ILE A 12 -12.24 -4.62 -12.40
C ILE A 12 -13.13 -3.39 -12.69
N HIS A 13 -13.02 -2.80 -13.89
CA HIS A 13 -13.89 -1.74 -14.40
C HIS A 13 -15.25 -2.25 -14.90
N ARG A 14 -15.42 -3.58 -14.98
CA ARG A 14 -16.66 -4.26 -15.40
C ARG A 14 -17.24 -5.03 -14.22
N TYR A 15 -17.93 -4.34 -13.34
CA TYR A 15 -18.38 -4.87 -12.06
C TYR A 15 -19.28 -6.12 -12.16
N ASP A 16 -20.10 -6.20 -13.21
CA ASP A 16 -21.03 -7.32 -13.44
C ASP A 16 -20.45 -8.43 -14.33
N ASP A 17 -19.17 -8.31 -14.71
CA ASP A 17 -18.53 -9.34 -15.53
C ASP A 17 -18.32 -10.61 -14.71
N PRO A 18 -18.68 -11.78 -15.24
CA PRO A 18 -18.50 -13.06 -14.55
C PRO A 18 -17.06 -13.30 -14.08
N GLN A 19 -16.06 -12.85 -14.85
CA GLN A 19 -14.66 -12.95 -14.46
C GLN A 19 -14.36 -12.09 -13.24
N THR A 20 -14.86 -10.85 -13.18
CA THR A 20 -14.68 -9.96 -12.01
C THR A 20 -15.35 -10.55 -10.78
N LEU A 21 -16.59 -11.05 -10.90
CA LEU A 21 -17.30 -11.68 -9.80
C LEU A 21 -16.57 -12.94 -9.29
N GLN A 22 -16.01 -13.74 -10.18
CA GLN A 22 -15.23 -14.93 -9.81
C GLN A 22 -13.92 -14.54 -9.10
N LEU A 23 -13.22 -13.49 -9.55
CA LEU A 23 -12.02 -12.95 -8.89
C LEU A 23 -12.33 -12.51 -7.46
N ILE A 24 -13.42 -11.77 -7.27
CA ILE A 24 -13.88 -11.31 -5.96
C ILE A 24 -14.17 -12.50 -5.05
N ALA A 25 -14.98 -13.46 -5.51
CA ALA A 25 -15.36 -14.64 -4.71
C ALA A 25 -14.12 -15.47 -4.30
N THR A 26 -13.16 -15.66 -5.21
CA THR A 26 -11.93 -16.39 -4.93
C THR A 26 -11.10 -15.65 -3.89
N ALA A 27 -10.88 -14.35 -4.05
CA ALA A 27 -10.09 -13.54 -3.12
C ALA A 27 -10.75 -13.44 -1.73
N GLN A 28 -12.06 -13.33 -1.65
CA GLN A 28 -12.79 -13.39 -0.37
C GLN A 28 -12.60 -14.73 0.35
N SER A 29 -12.60 -15.84 -0.38
CA SER A 29 -12.31 -17.16 0.18
C SER A 29 -10.88 -17.27 0.69
N GLU A 30 -9.89 -16.75 -0.05
CA GLU A 30 -8.49 -16.70 0.37
C GLU A 30 -8.33 -15.83 1.62
N LEU A 31 -8.88 -14.62 1.63
CA LEU A 31 -8.84 -13.71 2.79
C LEU A 31 -9.43 -14.36 4.03
N THR A 32 -10.55 -15.06 3.90
CA THR A 32 -11.20 -15.74 5.03
C THR A 32 -10.35 -16.89 5.56
N SER A 33 -9.69 -17.65 4.69
CA SER A 33 -8.95 -18.85 5.08
C SER A 33 -7.51 -18.58 5.53
N THR A 34 -6.84 -17.57 4.95
CA THR A 34 -5.41 -17.31 5.16
C THR A 34 -5.10 -15.91 5.68
N GLY A 35 -6.06 -15.00 5.68
CA GLY A 35 -5.85 -13.59 6.02
C GLY A 35 -5.20 -12.76 4.90
N ALA A 36 -4.95 -13.36 3.73
CA ALA A 36 -4.32 -12.66 2.59
C ALA A 36 -4.86 -13.18 1.26
N CYS A 37 -4.84 -12.33 0.23
CA CYS A 37 -5.04 -12.73 -1.17
C CYS A 37 -3.96 -12.08 -2.05
N HIS A 38 -3.70 -12.68 -3.21
CA HIS A 38 -2.66 -12.23 -4.11
C HIS A 38 -3.18 -12.12 -5.56
N PHE A 39 -2.88 -11.01 -6.21
CA PHE A 39 -3.22 -10.73 -7.61
C PHE A 39 -1.94 -10.64 -8.46
N PRO A 40 -1.40 -11.74 -8.98
CA PRO A 40 -0.16 -11.75 -9.74
C PRO A 40 -0.31 -10.94 -11.02
N GLN A 41 0.70 -10.12 -11.34
CA GLN A 41 0.70 -9.26 -12.55
C GLN A 41 -0.52 -8.33 -12.64
N PHE A 42 -1.00 -7.82 -11.50
CA PHE A 42 -2.13 -6.89 -11.45
C PHE A 42 -1.87 -5.63 -12.27
N LEU A 43 -0.65 -5.07 -12.18
CA LEU A 43 -0.22 -4.01 -13.08
C LEU A 43 0.11 -4.60 -14.46
N SER A 44 -0.29 -3.91 -15.51
CA SER A 44 0.19 -4.22 -16.85
C SER A 44 1.70 -3.99 -16.96
N PRO A 45 2.41 -4.57 -17.96
CA PRO A 45 3.82 -4.26 -18.20
C PRO A 45 4.07 -2.76 -18.39
N PHE A 46 3.14 -2.05 -19.03
CA PHE A 46 3.20 -0.60 -19.17
C PHE A 46 3.04 0.09 -17.82
N GLY A 47 2.02 -0.26 -17.03
CA GLY A 47 1.76 0.33 -15.71
C GLY A 47 2.92 0.12 -14.74
N LEU A 48 3.47 -1.10 -14.70
CA LEU A 48 4.65 -1.40 -13.89
C LEU A 48 5.87 -0.57 -14.29
N SER A 49 6.15 -0.49 -15.59
CA SER A 49 7.27 0.31 -16.12
C SER A 49 7.08 1.79 -15.79
N ALA A 50 5.87 2.33 -15.97
CA ALA A 50 5.58 3.73 -15.70
C ALA A 50 5.74 4.08 -14.21
N CYS A 51 5.20 3.25 -13.30
CA CYS A 51 5.37 3.44 -11.86
C CYS A 51 6.84 3.35 -11.43
N LEU A 52 7.59 2.39 -11.99
CA LEU A 52 9.01 2.23 -11.68
C LEU A 52 9.85 3.42 -12.14
N GLN A 53 9.63 3.92 -13.36
CA GLN A 53 10.32 5.10 -13.88
C GLN A 53 10.01 6.35 -13.05
N GLU A 54 8.76 6.55 -12.64
CA GLU A 54 8.38 7.65 -11.74
C GLU A 54 9.11 7.54 -10.41
N ALA A 55 9.08 6.36 -9.77
CA ALA A 55 9.75 6.13 -8.50
C ALA A 55 11.26 6.41 -8.58
N LEU A 56 11.94 5.93 -9.62
CA LEU A 56 13.36 6.20 -9.86
C LEU A 56 13.66 7.68 -10.09
N THR A 57 12.81 8.38 -10.82
CA THR A 57 12.96 9.82 -11.09
C THR A 57 12.84 10.64 -9.80
N LEU A 58 11.96 10.24 -8.90
CA LEU A 58 11.68 10.96 -7.66
C LEU A 58 12.52 10.48 -6.46
N GLU A 59 13.29 9.41 -6.60
CA GLU A 59 14.09 8.81 -5.51
C GLU A 59 14.96 9.82 -4.79
N SER A 60 15.61 10.73 -5.52
CA SER A 60 16.49 11.76 -4.94
C SER A 60 15.76 12.77 -4.05
N GLN A 61 14.44 12.88 -4.18
CA GLN A 61 13.58 13.77 -3.40
C GLN A 61 12.88 13.02 -2.23
N ALA A 62 13.18 11.72 -2.07
CA ALA A 62 12.58 10.93 -1.02
C ALA A 62 13.02 11.41 0.36
N HIS A 63 12.04 11.60 1.26
CA HIS A 63 12.30 11.92 2.65
C HIS A 63 12.82 10.70 3.40
N ALA A 64 13.99 10.83 4.03
CA ALA A 64 14.58 9.75 4.82
C ALA A 64 14.04 9.76 6.26
N SER A 65 13.66 8.58 6.73
CA SER A 65 13.34 8.30 8.13
C SER A 65 14.31 7.24 8.66
N ASN A 66 14.86 7.48 9.85
CA ASN A 66 15.74 6.51 10.53
C ASN A 66 15.51 6.63 12.04
N ASN A 67 14.48 5.98 12.51
CA ASN A 67 14.01 6.08 13.88
C ASN A 67 13.96 4.69 14.54
N GLN A 68 13.85 4.68 15.85
CA GLN A 68 13.54 3.48 16.63
C GLN A 68 12.25 3.74 17.41
N TYR A 69 11.26 2.90 17.18
CA TYR A 69 9.99 2.94 17.89
C TYR A 69 9.62 1.54 18.38
N THR A 70 8.73 1.48 19.34
CA THR A 70 8.03 0.22 19.63
C THR A 70 7.19 -0.18 18.40
N PRO A 71 6.80 -1.47 18.28
CA PRO A 71 5.93 -1.91 17.18
C PRO A 71 4.58 -1.15 17.06
N TYR A 72 4.24 -0.36 18.04
CA TYR A 72 3.04 0.49 18.08
C TYR A 72 3.31 1.96 17.75
N TYR A 73 4.48 2.30 17.20
CA TYR A 73 4.92 3.67 16.90
C TYR A 73 4.91 4.60 18.13
N ARG A 74 5.18 4.04 19.30
CA ARG A 74 5.27 4.81 20.56
C ARG A 74 6.69 4.82 21.08
N GLU A 75 7.02 5.86 21.82
CA GLU A 75 8.21 5.87 22.67
C GLU A 75 8.08 4.80 23.77
N PRO A 76 9.20 4.24 24.26
CA PRO A 76 9.19 3.37 25.41
C PRO A 76 8.50 4.02 26.60
N ASP A 77 7.78 3.23 27.37
CA ASP A 77 7.04 3.69 28.54
C ASP A 77 7.78 3.26 29.83
N ASP A 78 8.28 4.22 30.58
CA ASP A 78 9.06 4.02 31.80
C ASP A 78 8.27 3.36 32.95
N THR A 79 6.95 3.22 32.81
CA THR A 79 6.12 2.47 33.79
C THR A 79 6.36 0.96 33.71
N TYR A 80 6.92 0.47 32.60
CA TYR A 80 7.27 -0.93 32.44
C TYR A 80 8.72 -1.21 32.85
N PRO A 81 9.01 -2.39 33.42
CA PRO A 81 10.37 -2.79 33.78
C PRO A 81 11.29 -2.80 32.56
N LYS A 82 12.59 -2.57 32.80
CA LYS A 82 13.61 -2.69 31.76
C LYS A 82 13.57 -4.09 31.12
N GLY A 83 13.51 -4.13 29.79
CA GLY A 83 13.41 -5.37 29.00
C GLY A 83 11.98 -5.91 28.85
N HIS A 84 10.96 -5.15 29.28
CA HIS A 84 9.57 -5.50 29.03
C HIS A 84 9.29 -5.52 27.52
N PRO A 85 8.54 -6.51 26.98
CA PRO A 85 8.26 -6.61 25.54
C PRO A 85 7.64 -5.38 24.92
N GLN A 86 6.80 -4.63 25.64
CA GLN A 86 6.20 -3.37 25.16
C GLN A 86 7.22 -2.26 24.93
N ASN A 87 8.39 -2.33 25.55
CA ASN A 87 9.49 -1.38 25.38
C ASN A 87 10.55 -1.88 24.39
N SER A 88 10.35 -3.04 23.80
CA SER A 88 11.22 -3.50 22.71
C SER A 88 11.07 -2.60 21.51
N THR A 89 12.16 -1.95 21.07
CA THR A 89 12.16 -1.09 19.91
C THR A 89 12.64 -1.82 18.66
N VAL A 90 12.11 -1.44 17.52
CA VAL A 90 12.53 -1.89 16.19
C VAL A 90 12.98 -0.70 15.36
N ARG A 91 13.89 -0.93 14.43
CA ARG A 91 14.40 0.11 13.55
C ARG A 91 13.45 0.32 12.37
N PHE A 92 13.19 1.59 12.09
CA PHE A 92 12.47 2.07 10.91
C PHE A 92 13.42 2.96 10.12
N ALA A 93 14.09 2.39 9.15
CA ALA A 93 15.01 3.10 8.26
C ALA A 93 14.55 2.91 6.83
N VAL A 94 13.81 3.88 6.32
CA VAL A 94 13.20 3.88 4.99
C VAL A 94 13.18 5.30 4.44
N ARG A 95 12.97 5.43 3.14
CA ARG A 95 12.74 6.71 2.46
C ARG A 95 11.37 6.69 1.80
N TYR A 96 10.69 7.82 1.79
CA TYR A 96 9.37 7.98 1.22
C TYR A 96 9.33 9.08 0.18
N VAL A 97 8.85 8.77 -1.02
CA VAL A 97 8.38 9.75 -1.99
C VAL A 97 6.91 9.98 -1.71
N SER A 98 6.57 11.10 -1.07
CA SER A 98 5.20 11.38 -0.66
C SER A 98 4.30 11.78 -1.83
N ARG A 99 2.99 11.62 -1.67
CA ARG A 99 1.97 12.03 -2.65
C ARG A 99 2.15 13.46 -3.17
N LYS A 100 2.69 14.37 -2.36
CA LYS A 100 2.92 15.77 -2.77
C LYS A 100 3.90 15.92 -3.93
N LEU A 101 4.80 14.97 -4.12
CA LEU A 101 5.75 14.95 -5.22
C LEU A 101 5.18 14.30 -6.49
N LEU A 102 4.05 13.64 -6.39
CA LEU A 102 3.38 12.97 -7.51
C LEU A 102 2.52 13.97 -8.27
N SER A 103 2.74 14.07 -9.57
CA SER A 103 1.91 14.91 -10.45
C SER A 103 0.47 14.37 -10.56
N GLU A 104 -0.42 15.13 -11.17
CA GLU A 104 -1.78 14.68 -11.46
C GLU A 104 -1.80 13.51 -12.47
N ASP A 105 -0.81 13.45 -13.34
CA ASP A 105 -0.63 12.39 -14.33
C ASP A 105 0.19 11.20 -13.79
N SER A 106 0.51 11.20 -12.49
CA SER A 106 1.24 10.11 -11.86
C SER A 106 0.50 8.78 -12.01
N PRO A 107 1.14 7.71 -12.55
CA PRO A 107 0.47 6.44 -12.77
C PRO A 107 -0.03 5.79 -11.46
N ILE A 108 0.74 5.88 -10.36
CA ILE A 108 0.30 5.33 -9.08
C ILE A 108 -0.80 6.20 -8.46
N ARG A 109 -0.78 7.52 -8.66
CA ARG A 109 -1.83 8.41 -8.20
C ARG A 109 -3.14 8.16 -8.95
N MET A 110 -3.09 8.04 -10.28
CA MET A 110 -4.24 7.68 -11.11
C MET A 110 -4.84 6.33 -10.69
N LEU A 111 -3.99 5.35 -10.38
CA LEU A 111 -4.43 4.05 -9.88
C LEU A 111 -5.13 4.18 -8.52
N PHE A 112 -4.52 4.88 -7.57
CA PHE A 112 -5.06 5.07 -6.22
C PHE A 112 -6.35 5.89 -6.21
N GLU A 113 -6.43 6.94 -7.03
CA GLU A 113 -7.60 7.83 -7.14
C GLU A 113 -8.72 7.25 -8.03
N GLY A 114 -8.45 6.16 -8.77
CA GLY A 114 -9.42 5.49 -9.63
C GLY A 114 -10.53 4.77 -8.84
N ASP A 115 -11.80 5.05 -9.16
CA ASP A 115 -12.95 4.47 -8.46
C ASP A 115 -13.08 2.96 -8.68
N ASP A 116 -12.59 2.45 -9.80
CA ASP A 116 -12.61 1.02 -10.11
C ASP A 116 -11.81 0.21 -9.06
N LEU A 117 -10.59 0.68 -8.70
CA LEU A 117 -9.79 0.04 -7.67
C LEU A 117 -10.46 0.09 -6.31
N LEU A 118 -10.99 1.26 -5.91
CA LEU A 118 -11.68 1.41 -4.63
C LEU A 118 -12.90 0.48 -4.55
N THR A 119 -13.70 0.43 -5.62
CA THR A 119 -14.87 -0.45 -5.70
C THR A 119 -14.47 -1.91 -5.61
N PHE A 120 -13.44 -2.32 -6.35
CA PHE A 120 -12.93 -3.68 -6.32
C PHE A 120 -12.46 -4.09 -4.92
N ILE A 121 -11.66 -3.24 -4.23
CA ILE A 121 -11.18 -3.53 -2.88
C ILE A 121 -12.34 -3.56 -1.87
N ARG A 122 -13.30 -2.64 -1.98
CA ARG A 122 -14.50 -2.65 -1.12
C ARG A 122 -15.29 -3.95 -1.26
N ASP A 123 -15.40 -4.46 -2.48
CA ASP A 123 -16.14 -5.69 -2.73
C ASP A 123 -15.36 -6.94 -2.24
N LEU A 124 -14.02 -6.86 -2.09
CA LEU A 124 -13.22 -7.88 -1.42
C LEU A 124 -13.42 -7.92 0.10
N LEU A 125 -13.75 -6.79 0.72
CA LEU A 125 -13.83 -6.60 2.16
C LEU A 125 -15.28 -6.28 2.59
N PRO A 126 -16.21 -7.25 2.51
CA PRO A 126 -17.59 -6.98 2.83
C PRO A 126 -17.79 -6.65 4.31
N GLY A 127 -18.65 -5.68 4.58
CA GLY A 127 -19.11 -5.36 5.94
C GLY A 127 -18.76 -3.96 6.42
N GLU A 128 -17.63 -3.39 6.03
CA GLU A 128 -17.23 -2.06 6.47
C GLU A 128 -17.11 -1.08 5.28
N PRO A 129 -17.54 0.18 5.45
CA PRO A 129 -17.37 1.18 4.40
C PRO A 129 -15.88 1.50 4.21
N LEU A 130 -15.38 1.39 2.98
CA LEU A 130 -14.01 1.69 2.62
C LEU A 130 -13.92 3.09 1.99
N TYR A 131 -13.03 3.91 2.52
CA TYR A 131 -12.76 5.25 2.04
C TYR A 131 -11.28 5.42 1.71
N ARG A 132 -10.96 6.28 0.75
CA ARG A 132 -9.56 6.67 0.53
C ARG A 132 -9.09 7.56 1.67
N TYR A 133 -7.91 7.25 2.18
CA TYR A 133 -7.27 8.13 3.15
C TYR A 133 -6.92 9.47 2.50
N SER A 134 -7.36 10.57 3.11
CA SER A 134 -7.33 11.89 2.49
C SER A 134 -6.09 12.74 2.82
N ASP A 135 -5.23 12.29 3.75
CA ASP A 135 -4.02 13.04 4.08
C ASP A 135 -3.13 13.26 2.85
N PRO A 136 -2.84 14.52 2.49
CA PRO A 136 -2.05 14.82 1.30
C PRO A 136 -0.57 14.39 1.39
N ARG A 137 -0.10 13.96 2.56
CA ARG A 137 1.29 13.50 2.77
C ARG A 137 1.38 11.98 2.85
N GLY A 138 0.48 11.36 3.61
CA GLY A 138 0.54 9.95 3.98
C GLY A 138 -0.40 9.04 3.20
N SER A 139 -1.34 9.57 2.41
CA SER A 139 -2.34 8.75 1.71
C SER A 139 -1.78 7.86 0.62
N LEU A 140 -0.64 8.22 0.05
CA LEU A 140 0.02 7.49 -1.03
C LEU A 140 1.51 7.83 -1.03
N ASN A 141 2.35 6.83 -1.16
CA ASN A 141 3.79 7.04 -1.28
C ASN A 141 4.48 5.89 -2.01
N TYR A 142 5.67 6.14 -2.53
CA TYR A 142 6.64 5.11 -2.84
C TYR A 142 7.57 4.93 -1.65
N THR A 143 7.69 3.73 -1.15
CA THR A 143 8.73 3.37 -0.19
C THR A 143 9.99 2.97 -0.94
N VAL A 144 11.08 3.67 -0.67
CA VAL A 144 12.39 3.42 -1.27
C VAL A 144 13.31 2.87 -0.21
N MET A 145 13.85 1.69 -0.44
CA MET A 145 14.75 1.01 0.49
C MET A 145 16.09 0.76 -0.17
N ALA A 146 17.18 1.13 0.49
CA ALA A 146 18.55 0.80 0.11
C ALA A 146 19.00 -0.46 0.83
N TRP A 147 20.21 -0.91 0.51
CA TRP A 147 20.85 -2.01 1.25
C TRP A 147 20.97 -1.63 2.74
N ASN A 148 20.56 -2.53 3.63
CA ASN A 148 20.46 -2.33 5.09
C ASN A 148 19.34 -1.38 5.58
N ASP A 149 18.48 -0.86 4.72
CA ASP A 149 17.25 -0.24 5.19
C ASP A 149 16.32 -1.30 5.78
N GLN A 150 15.54 -0.90 6.77
CA GLN A 150 14.69 -1.82 7.52
C GLN A 150 13.35 -1.14 7.82
N LEU A 151 12.28 -1.83 7.52
CA LEU A 151 10.96 -1.54 8.07
C LEU A 151 10.67 -2.62 9.12
N GLY A 152 10.83 -2.24 10.39
CA GLY A 152 10.65 -3.16 11.51
C GLY A 152 9.20 -3.65 11.63
N TRP A 153 9.01 -4.77 12.31
CA TRP A 153 7.67 -5.27 12.64
C TRP A 153 6.86 -4.22 13.38
N HIS A 154 5.67 -3.93 12.92
CA HIS A 154 4.78 -2.90 13.48
C HIS A 154 3.32 -3.23 13.23
N PHE A 155 2.46 -2.57 13.96
CA PHE A 155 1.04 -2.48 13.68
C PHE A 155 0.78 -1.14 13.02
N ASP A 156 0.08 -1.14 11.89
CA ASP A 156 -0.37 0.11 11.30
C ASP A 156 -1.31 0.82 12.29
N ALA A 157 -1.03 2.11 12.52
CA ALA A 157 -1.92 2.93 13.33
C ALA A 157 -3.16 3.25 12.50
N CYS A 158 -4.25 2.54 12.77
CA CYS A 158 -5.57 2.92 12.27
C CYS A 158 -6.22 3.82 13.32
N GLU A 159 -6.41 5.10 12.98
CA GLU A 159 -7.29 6.00 13.73
C GLU A 159 -8.73 5.91 13.21
#